data_570d42d40e3d41fd7d9f0ad6ee30a0fb
#
_entry.id   570d42d40e3d41fd7d9f0ad6ee30a0fb
#
_cell.length_a   1.000
_cell.length_b   1.000
_cell.length_c   1.000
_cell.angle_alpha   90.00
_cell.angle_beta   90.00
_cell.angle_gamma   90.00
#
_symmetry.space_group_name_H-M   'P 1'
#
loop_
_entity.id
_entity.type
_entity.pdbx_description
1 polymer ?
#
loop_
_entity_poly.entity_id
_entity_poly.type
_entity_poly.pdbx_seq_one_letter_code
_entity_poly.pdbx_strand_id
1 'polypeptide(L)'
;MKLLNMKPAEKIAYFMTRLYDNKLTTTSGGNLSIMDEDGVMWISPSGVDKAHLTPEDIMWVTPDGVVHGKHKPSTEYPFHLAVLRSRPDLHADLHAHPAALVAYSLERKLPKMDVMPGVSALCGKIAIAKYALPGSQKLGALIAEKFAAGCDTVLLENHGVVLGAESLERAFMMFEALDFAGRTGIAASMLKKDAKKLTETELAVKNVKYDYKDSLAHDELEIRDEMINMCHRSYEHKLFTSASGAFAQRTENGFIINPDDEDVFCTTADMLVRVEGDKCESGKVPSKYAKIAGMIFEKHEEIESIAFARSPYIMGFAVSGAEFNSHMIPEGYICLRNTMRHPYGTLETAPEKIADTISIKTPIAIIENDCVIVAGTSLLNAFDRMEVLEFGAESLCDIEAMNGTIVPISNEEIREIEEAFNL
;
A
#
# COMPACT_ATOMS: atom_id res chain seq x y z
N MET A 1 -8.36 14.74 -10.09
CA MET A 1 -9.86 14.81 -10.17
C MET A 1 -10.39 14.37 -8.81
N LYS A 2 -11.23 15.17 -8.14
CA LYS A 2 -11.70 14.82 -6.78
C LYS A 2 -12.69 13.66 -6.85
N LEU A 3 -12.31 12.48 -6.37
CA LEU A 3 -13.15 11.26 -6.28
C LEU A 3 -14.51 11.50 -5.60
N LEU A 4 -14.54 12.42 -4.62
CA LEU A 4 -15.74 12.80 -3.87
C LEU A 4 -16.93 13.23 -4.75
N ASN A 5 -16.69 13.76 -5.96
CA ASN A 5 -17.73 14.27 -6.86
C ASN A 5 -18.11 13.27 -7.96
N MET A 6 -17.48 12.09 -8.00
CA MET A 6 -17.80 11.07 -9.00
C MET A 6 -19.09 10.34 -8.66
N LYS A 7 -19.92 10.08 -9.69
CA LYS A 7 -21.10 9.22 -9.59
C LYS A 7 -20.70 7.75 -9.43
N PRO A 8 -21.56 6.87 -8.90
CA PRO A 8 -21.25 5.44 -8.73
C PRO A 8 -20.69 4.76 -9.99
N ALA A 9 -21.27 5.01 -11.16
CA ALA A 9 -20.80 4.45 -12.42
C ALA A 9 -19.39 4.93 -12.79
N GLU A 10 -19.08 6.21 -12.57
CA GLU A 10 -17.75 6.78 -12.83
C GLU A 10 -16.71 6.18 -11.88
N LYS A 11 -17.04 6.01 -10.59
CA LYS A 11 -16.16 5.36 -9.60
C LYS A 11 -15.87 3.91 -9.96
N ILE A 12 -16.89 3.13 -10.31
CA ILE A 12 -16.71 1.71 -10.67
C ILE A 12 -15.80 1.59 -11.91
N ALA A 13 -16.02 2.39 -12.95
CA ALA A 13 -15.19 2.38 -14.15
C ALA A 13 -13.72 2.75 -13.80
N TYR A 14 -13.52 3.82 -13.04
CA TYR A 14 -12.21 4.30 -12.62
C TYR A 14 -11.44 3.25 -11.79
N PHE A 15 -12.03 2.69 -10.74
CA PHE A 15 -11.35 1.71 -9.90
C PHE A 15 -11.15 0.36 -10.60
N MET A 16 -12.02 -0.02 -11.53
CA MET A 16 -11.80 -1.22 -12.34
C MET A 16 -10.58 -1.06 -13.26
N THR A 17 -10.42 0.09 -13.89
CA THR A 17 -9.21 0.40 -14.68
C THR A 17 -7.97 0.37 -13.78
N ARG A 18 -8.00 0.97 -12.58
CA ARG A 18 -6.89 0.90 -11.62
C ARG A 18 -6.54 -0.54 -11.22
N LEU A 19 -7.53 -1.40 -10.97
CA LEU A 19 -7.29 -2.83 -10.69
C LEU A 19 -6.57 -3.51 -11.85
N TYR A 20 -6.99 -3.23 -13.07
CA TYR A 20 -6.40 -3.82 -14.27
C TYR A 20 -4.96 -3.33 -14.50
N ASP A 21 -4.73 -2.03 -14.50
CA ASP A 21 -3.41 -1.41 -14.71
C ASP A 21 -2.40 -1.85 -13.65
N ASN A 22 -2.89 -2.06 -12.43
CA ASN A 22 -2.07 -2.58 -11.33
C ASN A 22 -1.89 -4.11 -11.36
N LYS A 23 -2.40 -4.82 -12.38
CA LYS A 23 -2.32 -6.29 -12.52
C LYS A 23 -2.95 -7.05 -11.34
N LEU A 24 -3.94 -6.44 -10.70
CA LEU A 24 -4.69 -7.02 -9.58
C LEU A 24 -5.91 -7.80 -10.05
N THR A 25 -6.23 -7.69 -11.35
CA THR A 25 -7.25 -8.46 -12.04
C THR A 25 -6.84 -8.73 -13.49
N THR A 26 -7.69 -9.44 -14.24
CA THR A 26 -7.50 -9.74 -15.67
C THR A 26 -8.59 -9.07 -16.50
N THR A 27 -8.48 -9.11 -17.83
CA THR A 27 -9.47 -8.54 -18.78
C THR A 27 -10.92 -8.93 -18.47
N SER A 28 -11.14 -10.15 -17.98
CA SER A 28 -12.48 -10.68 -17.69
C SER A 28 -12.77 -10.89 -16.19
N GLY A 29 -11.74 -10.81 -15.35
CA GLY A 29 -11.84 -11.12 -13.93
C GLY A 29 -12.31 -9.96 -13.08
N GLY A 30 -12.84 -10.28 -11.88
CA GLY A 30 -13.24 -9.30 -10.89
C GLY A 30 -14.50 -8.51 -11.21
N ASN A 31 -15.06 -7.94 -10.18
CA ASN A 31 -16.26 -7.08 -10.26
C ASN A 31 -16.34 -6.16 -9.06
N LEU A 32 -16.92 -4.99 -9.28
CA LEU A 32 -17.10 -3.94 -8.27
C LEU A 32 -18.55 -3.56 -8.21
N SER A 33 -19.06 -3.27 -7.01
CA SER A 33 -20.42 -2.73 -6.82
C SER A 33 -20.47 -1.60 -5.80
N ILE A 34 -21.44 -0.73 -5.95
CA ILE A 34 -21.81 0.33 -5.01
C ILE A 34 -23.30 0.28 -4.78
N MET A 35 -23.74 0.29 -3.53
CA MET A 35 -25.14 0.51 -3.14
C MET A 35 -25.31 1.99 -2.83
N ASP A 36 -26.13 2.71 -3.58
CA ASP A 36 -26.41 4.11 -3.31
C ASP A 36 -27.50 4.31 -2.23
N GLU A 37 -27.74 5.57 -1.88
CA GLU A 37 -28.71 5.95 -0.83
C GLU A 37 -30.16 5.58 -1.17
N ASP A 38 -30.50 5.44 -2.45
CA ASP A 38 -31.82 5.02 -2.93
C ASP A 38 -31.96 3.49 -2.97
N GLY A 39 -30.92 2.75 -2.56
CA GLY A 39 -30.87 1.28 -2.55
C GLY A 39 -30.68 0.68 -3.95
N VAL A 40 -30.24 1.47 -4.93
CA VAL A 40 -29.86 0.99 -6.25
C VAL A 40 -28.43 0.44 -6.20
N MET A 41 -28.23 -0.79 -6.63
CA MET A 41 -26.91 -1.40 -6.71
C MET A 41 -26.30 -1.18 -8.10
N TRP A 42 -25.26 -0.39 -8.16
CA TRP A 42 -24.43 -0.22 -9.34
C TRP A 42 -23.38 -1.32 -9.39
N ILE A 43 -23.14 -1.94 -10.56
CA ILE A 43 -22.22 -3.08 -10.67
C ILE A 43 -21.56 -3.12 -12.05
N SER A 44 -20.30 -3.54 -12.09
CA SER A 44 -19.56 -3.75 -13.33
C SER A 44 -20.21 -4.85 -14.19
N PRO A 45 -20.16 -4.74 -15.53
CA PRO A 45 -20.77 -5.69 -16.46
C PRO A 45 -20.00 -7.01 -16.54
N SER A 46 -20.67 -8.06 -17.01
CA SER A 46 -20.08 -9.33 -17.41
C SER A 46 -19.67 -9.29 -18.89
N GLY A 47 -18.54 -9.93 -19.22
CA GLY A 47 -18.11 -10.14 -20.61
C GLY A 47 -17.66 -8.88 -21.34
N VAL A 48 -17.32 -7.82 -20.62
CA VAL A 48 -16.76 -6.56 -21.16
C VAL A 48 -15.32 -6.40 -20.67
N ASP A 49 -14.46 -5.85 -21.53
CA ASP A 49 -13.07 -5.59 -21.21
C ASP A 49 -12.93 -4.65 -20.00
N LYS A 50 -12.33 -5.17 -18.93
CA LYS A 50 -12.16 -4.44 -17.65
C LYS A 50 -11.18 -3.28 -17.72
N ALA A 51 -10.25 -3.31 -18.69
CA ALA A 51 -9.27 -2.25 -18.88
C ALA A 51 -9.90 -0.96 -19.46
N HIS A 52 -11.02 -1.06 -20.16
CA HIS A 52 -11.60 0.02 -20.95
C HIS A 52 -13.08 0.28 -20.62
N LEU A 53 -13.49 0.00 -19.38
CA LEU A 53 -14.86 0.31 -18.95
C LEU A 53 -15.09 1.83 -18.93
N THR A 54 -16.24 2.23 -19.46
CA THR A 54 -16.76 3.59 -19.35
C THR A 54 -17.95 3.62 -18.37
N PRO A 55 -18.34 4.79 -17.84
CA PRO A 55 -19.51 4.89 -16.99
C PRO A 55 -20.82 4.36 -17.64
N GLU A 56 -20.91 4.44 -18.98
CA GLU A 56 -22.06 3.94 -19.77
C GLU A 56 -22.10 2.42 -19.86
N ASP A 57 -21.01 1.73 -19.51
CA ASP A 57 -20.93 0.26 -19.47
C ASP A 57 -21.45 -0.30 -18.16
N ILE A 58 -21.52 0.54 -17.11
CA ILE A 58 -21.89 0.10 -15.78
C ILE A 58 -23.40 -0.19 -15.71
N MET A 59 -23.72 -1.32 -15.12
CA MET A 59 -25.08 -1.80 -14.90
C MET A 59 -25.62 -1.31 -13.57
N TRP A 60 -26.97 -1.25 -13.43
CA TRP A 60 -27.59 -1.03 -12.14
C TRP A 60 -28.81 -1.90 -11.93
N VAL A 61 -29.07 -2.24 -10.68
CA VAL A 61 -30.18 -3.07 -10.23
C VAL A 61 -30.99 -2.29 -9.22
N THR A 62 -32.27 -2.06 -9.52
CA THR A 62 -33.17 -1.33 -8.63
C THR A 62 -33.58 -2.19 -7.42
N PRO A 63 -34.14 -1.60 -6.32
CA PRO A 63 -34.53 -2.34 -5.13
C PRO A 63 -35.53 -3.47 -5.38
N ASP A 64 -36.41 -3.32 -6.38
CA ASP A 64 -37.37 -4.34 -6.85
C ASP A 64 -36.72 -5.43 -7.73
N GLY A 65 -35.41 -5.36 -7.99
CA GLY A 65 -34.64 -6.38 -8.71
C GLY A 65 -34.62 -6.23 -10.23
N VAL A 66 -35.08 -5.10 -10.77
CA VAL A 66 -35.03 -4.84 -12.22
C VAL A 66 -33.61 -4.43 -12.61
N VAL A 67 -33.03 -5.13 -13.59
CA VAL A 67 -31.69 -4.90 -14.13
C VAL A 67 -31.77 -3.91 -15.30
N HIS A 68 -30.91 -2.90 -15.28
CA HIS A 68 -30.79 -1.85 -16.28
C HIS A 68 -29.38 -1.73 -16.82
N GLY A 69 -29.23 -1.15 -18.02
CA GLY A 69 -27.98 -0.90 -18.71
C GLY A 69 -27.87 -1.67 -20.03
N LYS A 70 -26.79 -1.47 -20.75
CA LYS A 70 -26.62 -2.02 -22.12
C LYS A 70 -25.99 -3.42 -22.18
N HIS A 71 -25.50 -3.92 -21.05
CA HIS A 71 -24.84 -5.23 -20.96
C HIS A 71 -25.60 -6.18 -20.02
N LYS A 72 -25.01 -7.32 -19.70
CA LYS A 72 -25.43 -8.18 -18.59
C LYS A 72 -24.65 -7.79 -17.34
N PRO A 73 -25.26 -7.74 -16.15
CA PRO A 73 -24.51 -7.55 -14.91
C PRO A 73 -23.54 -8.71 -14.69
N SER A 74 -22.54 -8.53 -13.84
CA SER A 74 -21.67 -9.63 -13.40
C SER A 74 -22.50 -10.86 -13.03
N THR A 75 -22.07 -12.04 -13.42
CA THR A 75 -22.70 -13.30 -13.00
C THR A 75 -22.68 -13.48 -11.48
N GLU A 76 -21.81 -12.74 -10.81
CA GLU A 76 -21.60 -12.77 -9.36
C GLU A 76 -22.41 -11.68 -8.61
N TYR A 77 -23.23 -10.87 -9.30
CA TYR A 77 -24.05 -9.86 -8.67
C TYR A 77 -24.90 -10.38 -7.50
N PRO A 78 -25.35 -11.67 -7.47
CA PRO A 78 -26.15 -12.15 -6.33
C PRO A 78 -25.39 -12.15 -5.01
N PHE A 79 -24.09 -12.41 -4.99
CA PHE A 79 -23.34 -12.34 -3.73
C PHE A 79 -23.07 -10.88 -3.32
N HIS A 80 -22.76 -9.98 -4.26
CA HIS A 80 -22.64 -8.55 -3.96
C HIS A 80 -23.92 -8.03 -3.25
N LEU A 81 -25.08 -8.36 -3.82
CA LEU A 81 -26.35 -7.99 -3.23
C LEU A 81 -26.56 -8.61 -1.84
N ALA A 82 -26.15 -9.89 -1.66
CA ALA A 82 -26.26 -10.58 -0.38
C ALA A 82 -25.34 -9.96 0.69
N VAL A 83 -24.11 -9.60 0.33
CA VAL A 83 -23.16 -8.92 1.20
C VAL A 83 -23.69 -7.57 1.65
N LEU A 84 -24.03 -6.69 0.71
CA LEU A 84 -24.48 -5.31 1.00
C LEU A 84 -25.82 -5.28 1.77
N ARG A 85 -26.70 -6.27 1.57
CA ARG A 85 -27.93 -6.42 2.37
C ARG A 85 -27.68 -6.97 3.77
N SER A 86 -26.67 -7.83 3.96
CA SER A 86 -26.33 -8.41 5.27
C SER A 86 -25.61 -7.44 6.19
N ARG A 87 -24.98 -6.40 5.62
CA ARG A 87 -24.14 -5.40 6.30
C ARG A 87 -24.54 -4.00 5.79
N PRO A 88 -25.58 -3.38 6.36
CA PRO A 88 -26.05 -2.05 5.94
C PRO A 88 -25.04 -0.92 6.15
N ASP A 89 -24.01 -1.14 6.92
CA ASP A 89 -22.87 -0.24 7.11
C ASP A 89 -21.87 -0.28 5.94
N LEU A 90 -21.97 -1.28 5.05
CA LEU A 90 -21.14 -1.40 3.85
C LEU A 90 -21.92 -0.86 2.65
N HIS A 91 -21.29 0.03 1.89
CA HIS A 91 -21.87 0.63 0.69
C HIS A 91 -21.15 0.24 -0.60
N ALA A 92 -20.02 -0.44 -0.51
CA ALA A 92 -19.28 -0.94 -1.64
C ALA A 92 -18.73 -2.36 -1.40
N ASP A 93 -18.60 -3.11 -2.49
CA ASP A 93 -18.06 -4.47 -2.50
C ASP A 93 -17.12 -4.60 -3.70
N LEU A 94 -15.91 -5.13 -3.43
CA LEU A 94 -14.86 -5.36 -4.40
C LEU A 94 -14.47 -6.84 -4.41
N HIS A 95 -14.54 -7.46 -5.59
CA HIS A 95 -14.06 -8.81 -5.83
C HIS A 95 -13.01 -8.83 -6.94
N ALA A 96 -11.87 -9.46 -6.68
CA ALA A 96 -10.83 -9.67 -7.70
C ALA A 96 -9.89 -10.83 -7.36
N HIS A 97 -8.92 -11.10 -8.26
CA HIS A 97 -8.07 -12.30 -8.25
C HIS A 97 -6.59 -11.95 -8.34
N PRO A 98 -6.00 -11.14 -7.43
CA PRO A 98 -4.58 -10.84 -7.49
C PRO A 98 -3.76 -12.10 -7.20
N ALA A 99 -2.65 -12.28 -7.93
CA ALA A 99 -1.89 -13.53 -7.92
C ALA A 99 -1.43 -13.96 -6.51
N ALA A 100 -1.01 -13.01 -5.67
CA ALA A 100 -0.60 -13.30 -4.30
C ALA A 100 -1.75 -13.86 -3.46
N LEU A 101 -2.93 -13.22 -3.48
CA LEU A 101 -4.08 -13.68 -2.71
C LEU A 101 -4.69 -14.97 -3.28
N VAL A 102 -4.62 -15.17 -4.60
CA VAL A 102 -4.98 -16.46 -5.21
C VAL A 102 -4.06 -17.57 -4.71
N ALA A 103 -2.74 -17.34 -4.59
CA ALA A 103 -1.82 -18.32 -4.02
C ALA A 103 -2.24 -18.72 -2.60
N TYR A 104 -2.57 -17.78 -1.73
CA TYR A 104 -3.12 -18.07 -0.40
C TYR A 104 -4.46 -18.82 -0.46
N SER A 105 -5.32 -18.49 -1.41
CA SER A 105 -6.61 -19.18 -1.60
C SER A 105 -6.44 -20.66 -1.98
N LEU A 106 -5.43 -20.96 -2.81
CA LEU A 106 -5.06 -22.33 -3.19
C LEU A 106 -4.50 -23.12 -2.01
N GLU A 107 -3.74 -22.47 -1.15
CA GLU A 107 -3.22 -23.07 0.09
C GLU A 107 -4.28 -23.14 1.20
N ARG A 108 -5.43 -22.45 1.03
CA ARG A 108 -6.50 -22.31 2.04
C ARG A 108 -6.02 -21.71 3.35
N LYS A 109 -5.10 -20.77 3.26
CA LYS A 109 -4.55 -19.99 4.37
C LYS A 109 -4.82 -18.52 4.19
N LEU A 110 -4.83 -17.77 5.29
CA LEU A 110 -4.88 -16.31 5.25
C LEU A 110 -3.47 -15.73 5.23
N PRO A 111 -3.26 -14.58 4.56
CA PRO A 111 -2.05 -13.79 4.78
C PRO A 111 -1.88 -13.46 6.27
N LYS A 112 -0.64 -13.36 6.73
CA LYS A 112 -0.35 -12.99 8.12
C LYS A 112 -0.60 -11.48 8.30
N MET A 113 -1.76 -11.11 8.83
CA MET A 113 -2.14 -9.71 9.05
C MET A 113 -1.50 -9.11 10.30
N ASP A 114 -1.09 -9.97 11.22
CA ASP A 114 -0.49 -9.62 12.52
C ASP A 114 1.01 -9.28 12.45
N VAL A 115 1.52 -8.99 11.26
CA VAL A 115 2.92 -8.60 11.04
C VAL A 115 3.09 -7.11 10.71
N MET A 116 1.99 -6.39 10.40
CA MET A 116 2.02 -4.96 10.05
C MET A 116 0.77 -4.24 10.58
N PRO A 117 0.90 -3.31 11.54
CA PRO A 117 -0.24 -2.71 12.24
C PRO A 117 -1.25 -2.02 11.31
N GLY A 118 -0.77 -1.19 10.37
CA GLY A 118 -1.64 -0.44 9.47
C GLY A 118 -2.49 -1.34 8.57
N VAL A 119 -1.94 -2.47 8.12
CA VAL A 119 -2.67 -3.42 7.26
C VAL A 119 -3.78 -4.12 8.03
N SER A 120 -3.47 -4.59 9.25
CA SER A 120 -4.48 -5.24 10.11
C SER A 120 -5.65 -4.30 10.45
N ALA A 121 -5.33 -3.05 10.80
CA ALA A 121 -6.35 -2.04 11.11
C ALA A 121 -7.21 -1.67 9.90
N LEU A 122 -6.60 -1.59 8.70
CA LEU A 122 -7.29 -1.22 7.47
C LEU A 122 -8.21 -2.32 6.96
N CYS A 123 -7.74 -3.58 6.94
CA CYS A 123 -8.46 -4.71 6.34
C CYS A 123 -9.54 -5.33 7.24
N GLY A 124 -9.64 -4.93 8.50
CA GLY A 124 -10.63 -5.46 9.44
C GLY A 124 -10.49 -6.96 9.68
N LYS A 125 -11.60 -7.60 10.01
CA LYS A 125 -11.65 -9.03 10.28
C LYS A 125 -11.72 -9.82 8.99
N ILE A 126 -10.82 -10.80 8.83
CA ILE A 126 -10.69 -11.64 7.64
C ILE A 126 -11.15 -13.06 7.93
N ALA A 127 -11.84 -13.69 6.97
CA ALA A 127 -12.23 -15.10 7.00
C ALA A 127 -11.96 -15.81 5.67
N ILE A 128 -12.07 -17.15 5.67
CA ILE A 128 -12.07 -17.98 4.46
C ILE A 128 -13.47 -18.56 4.26
N ALA A 129 -14.01 -18.44 3.04
CA ALA A 129 -15.20 -19.15 2.59
C ALA A 129 -14.81 -20.39 1.77
N LYS A 130 -15.52 -21.50 2.02
CA LYS A 130 -15.30 -22.76 1.29
C LYS A 130 -15.65 -22.60 -0.19
N TYR A 131 -14.97 -23.38 -1.02
CA TYR A 131 -15.25 -23.42 -2.46
C TYR A 131 -16.71 -23.73 -2.78
N ALA A 132 -17.27 -22.94 -3.67
CA ALA A 132 -18.51 -23.23 -4.37
C ALA A 132 -18.41 -22.67 -5.79
N LEU A 133 -19.28 -23.10 -6.68
CA LEU A 133 -19.29 -22.67 -8.09
C LEU A 133 -19.46 -21.14 -8.17
N PRO A 134 -18.58 -20.40 -8.88
CA PRO A 134 -18.73 -18.97 -9.12
C PRO A 134 -20.12 -18.61 -9.65
N GLY A 135 -20.70 -17.52 -9.16
CA GLY A 135 -22.06 -17.08 -9.51
C GLY A 135 -23.19 -17.90 -8.91
N SER A 136 -22.92 -18.98 -8.15
CA SER A 136 -23.95 -19.79 -7.51
C SER A 136 -24.53 -19.14 -6.24
N GLN A 137 -25.80 -19.43 -5.96
CA GLN A 137 -26.43 -19.03 -4.69
C GLN A 137 -25.69 -19.59 -3.47
N LYS A 138 -25.10 -20.81 -3.60
CA LYS A 138 -24.31 -21.43 -2.53
C LYS A 138 -23.08 -20.60 -2.20
N LEU A 139 -22.35 -20.11 -3.21
CA LEU A 139 -21.20 -19.24 -2.99
C LEU A 139 -21.63 -17.93 -2.30
N GLY A 140 -22.70 -17.31 -2.79
CA GLY A 140 -23.26 -16.11 -2.20
C GLY A 140 -23.65 -16.28 -0.72
N ALA A 141 -24.28 -17.41 -0.35
CA ALA A 141 -24.62 -17.70 1.03
C ALA A 141 -23.39 -17.88 1.93
N LEU A 142 -22.35 -18.58 1.44
CA LEU A 142 -21.11 -18.78 2.19
C LEU A 142 -20.36 -17.46 2.43
N ILE A 143 -20.36 -16.55 1.45
CA ILE A 143 -19.75 -15.22 1.58
C ILE A 143 -20.58 -14.37 2.58
N ALA A 144 -21.88 -14.25 2.36
CA ALA A 144 -22.77 -13.45 3.21
C ALA A 144 -22.76 -13.90 4.68
N GLU A 145 -22.61 -15.21 4.95
CA GLU A 145 -22.44 -15.75 6.32
C GLU A 145 -21.22 -15.12 7.02
N LYS A 146 -20.10 -14.97 6.30
CA LYS A 146 -18.88 -14.41 6.89
C LYS A 146 -19.02 -12.90 7.15
N PHE A 147 -19.64 -12.18 6.20
CA PHE A 147 -19.93 -10.75 6.38
C PHE A 147 -20.91 -10.52 7.54
N ALA A 148 -21.97 -11.32 7.63
CA ALA A 148 -22.93 -11.27 8.75
C ALA A 148 -22.26 -11.59 10.12
N ALA A 149 -21.19 -12.38 10.13
CA ALA A 149 -20.36 -12.64 11.32
C ALA A 149 -19.36 -11.50 11.63
N GLY A 150 -19.45 -10.35 10.94
CA GLY A 150 -18.64 -9.16 11.14
C GLY A 150 -17.26 -9.20 10.47
N CYS A 151 -17.10 -9.99 9.40
CA CYS A 151 -15.90 -9.90 8.56
C CYS A 151 -16.08 -8.79 7.53
N ASP A 152 -15.00 -8.08 7.20
CA ASP A 152 -14.96 -7.06 6.14
C ASP A 152 -14.23 -7.59 4.90
N THR A 153 -13.53 -8.72 5.05
CA THR A 153 -12.76 -9.39 4.00
C THR A 153 -12.97 -10.89 4.05
N VAL A 154 -13.22 -11.50 2.89
CA VAL A 154 -13.41 -12.95 2.74
C VAL A 154 -12.56 -13.48 1.61
N LEU A 155 -11.56 -14.31 1.93
CA LEU A 155 -10.80 -15.08 0.95
C LEU A 155 -11.64 -16.30 0.52
N LEU A 156 -11.76 -16.54 -0.79
CA LEU A 156 -12.53 -17.64 -1.35
C LEU A 156 -11.60 -18.79 -1.73
N GLU A 157 -11.82 -20.01 -1.19
CA GLU A 157 -11.01 -21.18 -1.54
C GLU A 157 -10.96 -21.39 -3.08
N ASN A 158 -9.75 -21.50 -3.63
CA ASN A 158 -9.48 -21.74 -5.05
C ASN A 158 -10.11 -20.68 -5.99
N HIS A 159 -10.25 -19.41 -5.52
CA HIS A 159 -10.89 -18.39 -6.36
C HIS A 159 -10.18 -17.04 -6.22
N GLY A 160 -10.54 -16.23 -5.25
CA GLY A 160 -10.03 -14.86 -5.08
C GLY A 160 -10.43 -14.29 -3.73
N VAL A 161 -10.69 -12.98 -3.68
CA VAL A 161 -11.07 -12.29 -2.44
C VAL A 161 -12.24 -11.35 -2.67
N VAL A 162 -13.08 -11.19 -1.64
CA VAL A 162 -14.21 -10.25 -1.58
C VAL A 162 -14.00 -9.33 -0.38
N LEU A 163 -14.13 -8.03 -0.58
CA LEU A 163 -14.02 -7.00 0.45
C LEU A 163 -15.22 -6.08 0.40
N GLY A 164 -15.79 -5.77 1.58
CA GLY A 164 -16.83 -4.77 1.73
C GLY A 164 -16.35 -3.59 2.56
N ALA A 165 -16.76 -2.38 2.19
CA ALA A 165 -16.42 -1.15 2.92
C ALA A 165 -17.55 -0.11 2.80
N GLU A 166 -17.41 0.96 3.59
CA GLU A 166 -18.31 2.12 3.55
C GLU A 166 -18.21 2.91 2.23
N SER A 167 -17.14 2.73 1.46
CA SER A 167 -16.96 3.33 0.14
C SER A 167 -16.09 2.46 -0.77
N LEU A 168 -16.15 2.68 -2.09
CA LEU A 168 -15.32 1.94 -3.03
C LEU A 168 -13.85 2.34 -2.93
N GLU A 169 -13.57 3.59 -2.58
CA GLU A 169 -12.24 4.10 -2.26
C GLU A 169 -11.61 3.31 -1.12
N ARG A 170 -12.37 3.16 -0.02
CA ARG A 170 -11.91 2.38 1.14
C ARG A 170 -11.71 0.91 0.81
N ALA A 171 -12.65 0.28 0.09
CA ALA A 171 -12.53 -1.10 -0.36
C ALA A 171 -11.29 -1.32 -1.21
N PHE A 172 -10.95 -0.36 -2.08
CA PHE A 172 -9.75 -0.42 -2.92
C PHE A 172 -8.46 -0.32 -2.10
N MET A 173 -8.39 0.61 -1.14
CA MET A 173 -7.24 0.72 -0.23
C MET A 173 -7.05 -0.56 0.60
N MET A 174 -8.13 -1.14 1.14
CA MET A 174 -8.10 -2.42 1.84
C MET A 174 -7.58 -3.53 0.94
N PHE A 175 -8.01 -3.57 -0.31
CA PHE A 175 -7.63 -4.59 -1.28
C PHE A 175 -6.13 -4.53 -1.62
N GLU A 176 -5.60 -3.34 -1.92
CA GLU A 176 -4.17 -3.18 -2.18
C GLU A 176 -3.31 -3.46 -0.94
N ALA A 177 -3.77 -3.07 0.24
CA ALA A 177 -3.07 -3.38 1.50
C ALA A 177 -3.04 -4.89 1.78
N LEU A 178 -4.13 -5.60 1.47
CA LEU A 178 -4.18 -7.06 1.61
C LEU A 178 -3.27 -7.77 0.60
N ASP A 179 -3.27 -7.35 -0.67
CA ASP A 179 -2.37 -7.90 -1.69
C ASP A 179 -0.90 -7.64 -1.33
N PHE A 180 -0.60 -6.43 -0.84
CA PHE A 180 0.72 -6.09 -0.32
C PHE A 180 1.14 -7.02 0.84
N ALA A 181 0.26 -7.26 1.82
CA ALA A 181 0.55 -8.20 2.90
C ALA A 181 0.77 -9.63 2.39
N GLY A 182 0.00 -10.05 1.39
CA GLY A 182 0.18 -11.33 0.70
C GLY A 182 1.56 -11.44 0.05
N ARG A 183 1.95 -10.44 -0.73
CA ARG A 183 3.28 -10.41 -1.39
C ARG A 183 4.43 -10.34 -0.40
N THR A 184 4.31 -9.53 0.66
CA THR A 184 5.31 -9.46 1.73
C THR A 184 5.47 -10.81 2.44
N GLY A 185 4.36 -11.51 2.71
CA GLY A 185 4.40 -12.84 3.31
C GLY A 185 5.05 -13.89 2.40
N ILE A 186 4.82 -13.80 1.09
CA ILE A 186 5.47 -14.67 0.09
C ILE A 186 6.99 -14.37 0.05
N ALA A 187 7.39 -13.10 0.01
CA ALA A 187 8.80 -12.70 0.05
C ALA A 187 9.51 -13.21 1.31
N ALA A 188 8.90 -13.04 2.49
CA ALA A 188 9.43 -13.61 3.74
C ALA A 188 9.58 -15.14 3.68
N SER A 189 8.63 -15.83 3.06
CA SER A 189 8.68 -17.29 2.86
C SER A 189 9.82 -17.70 1.91
N MET A 190 10.07 -16.95 0.84
CA MET A 190 11.21 -17.18 -0.05
C MET A 190 12.54 -17.08 0.69
N LEU A 191 12.67 -16.17 1.65
CA LEU A 191 13.84 -16.03 2.53
C LEU A 191 13.98 -17.15 3.57
N LYS A 192 13.08 -18.16 3.55
CA LYS A 192 13.08 -19.30 4.49
C LYS A 192 13.06 -18.86 5.97
N LYS A 193 12.43 -17.73 6.25
CA LYS A 193 12.27 -17.13 7.56
C LYS A 193 10.79 -16.93 7.87
N ASP A 194 10.42 -17.14 9.12
CA ASP A 194 9.07 -16.83 9.58
C ASP A 194 8.92 -15.34 9.88
N ALA A 195 7.83 -14.74 9.39
CA ALA A 195 7.50 -13.37 9.74
C ALA A 195 7.18 -13.26 11.24
N LYS A 196 7.80 -12.30 11.92
CA LYS A 196 7.61 -12.04 13.35
C LYS A 196 6.24 -11.42 13.59
N LYS A 197 5.43 -12.09 14.38
CA LYS A 197 4.12 -11.60 14.80
C LYS A 197 4.26 -10.46 15.80
N LEU A 198 3.35 -9.49 15.68
CA LEU A 198 3.16 -8.42 16.66
C LEU A 198 2.05 -8.82 17.66
N THR A 199 2.16 -8.32 18.87
CA THR A 199 1.12 -8.46 19.90
C THR A 199 -0.06 -7.52 19.59
N GLU A 200 -1.22 -7.75 20.19
CA GLU A 200 -2.39 -6.87 20.04
C GLU A 200 -2.08 -5.41 20.42
N THR A 201 -1.26 -5.18 21.45
CA THR A 201 -0.83 -3.84 21.88
C THR A 201 0.07 -3.16 20.84
N GLU A 202 0.93 -3.93 20.16
CA GLU A 202 1.80 -3.44 19.08
C GLU A 202 1.01 -3.17 17.79
N LEU A 203 -0.07 -3.91 17.54
CA LEU A 203 -0.94 -3.71 16.38
C LEU A 203 -1.86 -2.48 16.52
N ALA A 204 -2.06 -1.97 17.73
CA ALA A 204 -2.91 -0.81 17.96
C ALA A 204 -2.33 0.44 17.28
N VAL A 205 -3.13 1.08 16.42
CA VAL A 205 -2.76 2.32 15.73
C VAL A 205 -2.63 3.45 16.74
N LYS A 206 -1.50 4.17 16.69
CA LYS A 206 -1.24 5.33 17.55
C LYS A 206 -1.43 6.60 16.74
N ASN A 207 -2.40 7.41 17.14
CA ASN A 207 -2.61 8.73 16.57
C ASN A 207 -1.60 9.72 17.12
N VAL A 208 -0.86 10.40 16.27
CA VAL A 208 0.01 11.52 16.63
C VAL A 208 -0.82 12.82 16.56
N LYS A 209 -0.74 13.65 17.60
CA LYS A 209 -1.38 14.98 17.61
C LYS A 209 -0.35 16.03 17.22
N TYR A 210 -0.77 16.95 16.38
CA TYR A 210 0.02 18.12 15.99
C TYR A 210 -0.72 19.40 16.40
N ASP A 211 0.03 20.42 16.80
CA ASP A 211 -0.52 21.76 16.96
C ASP A 211 -0.69 22.43 15.59
N TYR A 212 -1.83 23.07 15.36
CA TYR A 212 -2.14 23.74 14.11
C TYR A 212 -1.69 25.19 14.11
N LYS A 213 -1.15 25.66 12.98
CA LYS A 213 -0.78 27.05 12.74
C LYS A 213 -1.68 27.61 11.64
N ASP A 214 -2.33 28.75 11.88
CA ASP A 214 -3.10 29.46 10.88
C ASP A 214 -2.13 30.08 9.84
N SER A 215 -2.37 29.81 8.57
CA SER A 215 -1.61 30.25 7.41
C SER A 215 -0.10 29.96 7.40
N LEU A 216 0.30 28.91 6.72
CA LEU A 216 1.66 28.69 6.25
C LEU A 216 1.75 29.24 4.81
N ALA A 217 2.90 29.85 4.43
CA ALA A 217 3.08 30.47 3.12
C ALA A 217 3.01 29.44 1.97
N HIS A 218 2.49 29.88 0.81
CA HIS A 218 2.20 29.00 -0.33
C HIS A 218 3.27 28.98 -1.43
N ASP A 219 4.50 29.38 -1.15
CA ASP A 219 5.56 29.59 -2.16
C ASP A 219 6.21 28.29 -2.68
N GLU A 220 5.56 27.11 -2.47
CA GLU A 220 6.15 25.78 -2.68
C GLU A 220 5.41 24.94 -3.72
N LEU A 221 4.74 25.58 -4.66
CA LEU A 221 3.94 24.87 -5.67
C LEU A 221 4.78 23.89 -6.50
N GLU A 222 5.98 24.29 -6.91
CA GLU A 222 6.89 23.43 -7.69
C GLU A 222 7.31 22.18 -6.89
N ILE A 223 7.65 22.36 -5.62
CA ILE A 223 8.01 21.24 -4.72
C ILE A 223 6.82 20.28 -4.53
N ARG A 224 5.62 20.83 -4.33
CA ARG A 224 4.40 20.03 -4.17
C ARG A 224 4.08 19.22 -5.42
N ASP A 225 4.19 19.84 -6.60
CA ASP A 225 3.95 19.17 -7.88
C ASP A 225 5.00 18.07 -8.13
N GLU A 226 6.27 18.30 -7.81
CA GLU A 226 7.32 17.28 -7.91
C GLU A 226 7.07 16.12 -6.94
N MET A 227 6.66 16.39 -5.69
CA MET A 227 6.29 15.36 -4.72
C MET A 227 5.14 14.49 -5.23
N ILE A 228 4.09 15.08 -5.81
CA ILE A 228 2.96 14.34 -6.38
C ILE A 228 3.43 13.44 -7.54
N ASN A 229 4.27 13.98 -8.44
CA ASN A 229 4.85 13.19 -9.52
C ASN A 229 5.66 11.99 -9.00
N MET A 230 6.44 12.16 -7.93
CA MET A 230 7.18 11.06 -7.30
C MET A 230 6.26 10.06 -6.60
N CYS A 231 5.18 10.51 -5.97
CA CYS A 231 4.17 9.63 -5.38
C CYS A 231 3.50 8.76 -6.46
N HIS A 232 3.07 9.36 -7.57
CA HIS A 232 2.47 8.62 -8.70
C HIS A 232 3.45 7.60 -9.28
N ARG A 233 4.69 8.02 -9.54
CA ARG A 233 5.73 7.13 -10.04
C ARG A 233 6.02 5.98 -9.07
N SER A 234 6.11 6.25 -7.77
CA SER A 234 6.31 5.22 -6.75
C SER A 234 5.15 4.22 -6.70
N TYR A 235 3.93 4.70 -6.87
CA TYR A 235 2.74 3.85 -6.94
C TYR A 235 2.75 2.96 -8.21
N GLU A 236 3.02 3.53 -9.38
CA GLU A 236 3.09 2.83 -10.66
C GLU A 236 4.19 1.74 -10.65
N HIS A 237 5.33 2.02 -10.00
CA HIS A 237 6.43 1.06 -9.82
C HIS A 237 6.22 0.08 -8.65
N LYS A 238 5.06 0.10 -7.98
CA LYS A 238 4.72 -0.79 -6.85
C LYS A 238 5.59 -0.62 -5.61
N LEU A 239 6.28 0.51 -5.49
CA LEU A 239 7.03 0.90 -4.30
C LEU A 239 6.11 1.43 -3.20
N PHE A 240 4.99 2.05 -3.60
CA PHE A 240 3.89 2.48 -2.74
C PHE A 240 2.60 1.71 -3.09
N THR A 241 1.66 1.70 -2.15
CA THR A 241 0.26 1.33 -2.38
C THR A 241 -0.64 2.55 -2.20
N SER A 242 -1.93 2.45 -2.52
CA SER A 242 -2.88 3.52 -2.20
C SER A 242 -2.89 3.87 -0.70
N ALA A 243 -2.71 2.88 0.16
CA ALA A 243 -2.77 3.03 1.62
C ALA A 243 -1.42 3.22 2.31
N SER A 244 -0.30 3.28 1.57
CA SER A 244 1.02 3.35 2.20
C SER A 244 2.09 3.93 1.29
N GLY A 245 2.96 4.72 1.88
CA GLY A 245 4.05 5.42 1.24
C GLY A 245 3.95 6.92 1.49
N ALA A 246 5.07 7.57 1.71
CA ALA A 246 5.12 9.02 1.86
C ALA A 246 6.50 9.55 1.45
N PHE A 247 6.53 10.78 0.94
CA PHE A 247 7.74 11.59 0.85
C PHE A 247 7.65 12.73 1.84
N ALA A 248 8.79 13.09 2.43
CA ALA A 248 9.00 14.36 3.10
C ALA A 248 10.09 15.12 2.36
N GLN A 249 9.84 16.37 2.02
CA GLN A 249 10.77 17.25 1.31
C GLN A 249 11.06 18.48 2.16
N ARG A 250 12.34 18.77 2.39
CA ARG A 250 12.80 19.96 3.11
C ARG A 250 12.35 21.24 2.42
N THR A 251 12.04 22.25 3.21
CA THR A 251 11.76 23.63 2.78
C THR A 251 12.58 24.61 3.64
N GLU A 252 12.54 25.89 3.32
CA GLU A 252 13.31 26.91 4.05
C GLU A 252 13.05 26.91 5.59
N ASN A 253 11.78 26.69 6.00
CA ASN A 253 11.38 26.81 7.40
C ASN A 253 10.82 25.49 8.00
N GLY A 254 11.03 24.34 7.33
CA GLY A 254 10.48 23.07 7.75
C GLY A 254 10.49 22.03 6.64
N PHE A 255 9.37 21.37 6.42
CA PHE A 255 9.23 20.40 5.33
C PHE A 255 7.77 20.22 4.92
N ILE A 256 7.55 19.64 3.73
CA ILE A 256 6.25 19.19 3.23
C ILE A 256 6.23 17.67 3.28
N ILE A 257 5.09 17.09 3.65
CA ILE A 257 4.90 15.63 3.72
C ILE A 257 3.50 15.24 3.22
N ASN A 258 3.32 14.00 2.78
CA ASN A 258 2.02 13.45 2.44
C ASN A 258 1.05 13.53 3.64
N PRO A 259 -0.27 13.67 3.38
CA PRO A 259 -1.29 13.53 4.42
C PRO A 259 -1.36 12.09 4.97
N ASP A 260 -1.96 11.93 6.14
CA ASP A 260 -2.29 10.62 6.71
C ASP A 260 -3.66 10.13 6.18
N ASP A 261 -3.85 8.81 6.10
CA ASP A 261 -5.11 8.11 5.74
C ASP A 261 -5.76 8.54 4.40
N GLU A 262 -4.94 8.99 3.43
CA GLU A 262 -5.39 9.37 2.10
C GLU A 262 -4.80 8.41 1.04
N ASP A 263 -5.54 8.21 -0.06
CA ASP A 263 -5.04 7.44 -1.20
C ASP A 263 -3.84 8.18 -1.84
N VAL A 264 -2.65 7.59 -1.73
CA VAL A 264 -1.38 8.19 -2.19
C VAL A 264 -1.44 8.58 -3.68
N PHE A 265 -2.08 7.76 -4.51
CA PHE A 265 -2.24 8.03 -5.95
C PHE A 265 -3.27 9.13 -6.24
N CYS A 266 -4.24 9.32 -5.35
CA CYS A 266 -5.27 10.35 -5.48
C CYS A 266 -4.91 11.66 -4.75
N THR A 267 -3.79 11.68 -4.01
CA THR A 267 -3.29 12.87 -3.34
C THR A 267 -2.96 13.97 -4.35
N THR A 268 -3.36 15.20 -4.05
CA THR A 268 -3.10 16.39 -4.88
C THR A 268 -2.19 17.37 -4.14
N ALA A 269 -1.58 18.30 -4.84
CA ALA A 269 -0.63 19.24 -4.29
C ALA A 269 -1.19 20.06 -3.10
N ASP A 270 -2.49 20.40 -3.16
CA ASP A 270 -3.20 21.11 -2.09
C ASP A 270 -3.47 20.24 -0.84
N MET A 271 -3.42 18.91 -0.96
CA MET A 271 -3.57 17.98 0.16
C MET A 271 -2.28 17.78 0.94
N LEU A 272 -1.11 17.97 0.32
CA LEU A 272 0.18 17.87 1.00
C LEU A 272 0.25 18.82 2.19
N VAL A 273 0.93 18.41 3.25
CA VAL A 273 0.93 19.08 4.55
C VAL A 273 2.29 19.70 4.83
N ARG A 274 2.33 21.02 5.05
CA ARG A 274 3.53 21.69 5.56
C ARG A 274 3.65 21.50 7.06
N VAL A 275 4.87 21.23 7.51
CA VAL A 275 5.23 21.06 8.92
C VAL A 275 6.38 22.00 9.27
N GLU A 276 6.26 22.77 10.36
CA GLU A 276 7.29 23.65 10.91
C GLU A 276 7.46 23.38 12.40
N GLY A 277 8.55 22.74 12.79
CA GLY A 277 8.77 22.25 14.15
C GLY A 277 7.70 21.23 14.54
N ASP A 278 6.92 21.52 15.59
CA ASP A 278 5.83 20.72 16.11
C ASP A 278 4.43 21.11 15.56
N LYS A 279 4.37 22.03 14.58
CA LYS A 279 3.14 22.57 14.01
C LYS A 279 2.94 22.15 12.57
N CYS A 280 1.69 21.96 12.17
CA CYS A 280 1.34 21.66 10.79
C CYS A 280 0.29 22.62 10.23
N GLU A 281 0.10 22.60 8.93
CA GLU A 281 -0.89 23.39 8.19
C GLU A 281 -2.30 23.15 8.70
N SER A 282 -3.06 24.22 8.99
CA SER A 282 -4.38 24.16 9.60
C SER A 282 -5.36 23.32 8.79
N GLY A 283 -6.13 22.48 9.45
CA GLY A 283 -7.15 21.60 8.85
C GLY A 283 -6.60 20.37 8.13
N LYS A 284 -5.29 20.12 8.21
CA LYS A 284 -4.64 18.94 7.61
C LYS A 284 -3.99 18.06 8.68
N VAL A 285 -3.88 16.76 8.39
CA VAL A 285 -3.20 15.79 9.25
C VAL A 285 -2.00 15.24 8.47
N PRO A 286 -0.77 15.51 8.91
CA PRO A 286 0.42 14.99 8.23
C PRO A 286 0.56 13.49 8.50
N SER A 287 1.25 12.80 7.58
CA SER A 287 1.62 11.40 7.75
C SER A 287 2.23 11.14 9.14
N LYS A 288 1.94 9.98 9.71
CA LYS A 288 2.51 9.52 11.00
C LYS A 288 4.04 9.60 11.07
N TYR A 289 4.70 9.69 9.94
CA TYR A 289 6.16 9.81 9.84
C TYR A 289 6.68 11.24 9.98
N ALA A 290 5.83 12.24 10.11
CA ALA A 290 6.26 13.64 10.16
C ALA A 290 7.22 13.93 11.33
N LYS A 291 6.99 13.31 12.50
CA LYS A 291 7.89 13.49 13.66
C LYS A 291 9.32 13.03 13.37
N ILE A 292 9.47 11.83 12.82
CA ILE A 292 10.82 11.31 12.52
C ILE A 292 11.46 12.05 11.35
N ALA A 293 10.68 12.49 10.36
CA ALA A 293 11.17 13.34 9.26
C ALA A 293 11.76 14.64 9.81
N GLY A 294 11.05 15.35 10.69
CA GLY A 294 11.54 16.57 11.34
C GLY A 294 12.85 16.35 12.09
N MET A 295 12.94 15.29 12.89
CA MET A 295 14.16 14.96 13.65
C MET A 295 15.36 14.65 12.74
N ILE A 296 15.14 13.98 11.60
CA ILE A 296 16.20 13.71 10.63
C ILE A 296 16.65 15.03 9.97
N PHE A 297 15.70 15.86 9.53
CA PHE A 297 16.02 17.15 8.91
C PHE A 297 16.74 18.11 9.86
N GLU A 298 16.42 18.10 11.15
CA GLU A 298 17.12 18.92 12.15
C GLU A 298 18.58 18.51 12.34
N LYS A 299 18.90 17.20 12.23
CA LYS A 299 20.24 16.67 12.47
C LYS A 299 21.13 16.64 11.24
N HIS A 300 20.57 16.60 10.05
CA HIS A 300 21.27 16.33 8.79
C HIS A 300 20.87 17.34 7.73
N GLU A 301 21.64 18.43 7.64
CA GLU A 301 21.42 19.52 6.66
C GLU A 301 21.57 19.05 5.21
N GLU A 302 22.38 17.99 4.99
CA GLU A 302 22.61 17.41 3.66
C GLU A 302 21.44 16.54 3.15
N ILE A 303 20.50 16.17 4.01
CA ILE A 303 19.31 15.42 3.63
C ILE A 303 18.22 16.40 3.23
N GLU A 304 17.84 16.35 1.95
CA GLU A 304 16.80 17.20 1.36
C GLU A 304 15.44 16.48 1.24
N SER A 305 15.46 15.14 1.10
CA SER A 305 14.26 14.36 0.93
C SER A 305 14.33 13.03 1.68
N ILE A 306 13.17 12.56 2.15
CA ILE A 306 13.04 11.26 2.82
C ILE A 306 11.83 10.54 2.22
N ALA A 307 12.01 9.30 1.77
CA ALA A 307 10.92 8.41 1.43
C ALA A 307 10.65 7.43 2.59
N PHE A 308 9.37 7.22 2.90
CA PHE A 308 8.88 6.20 3.83
C PHE A 308 8.15 5.15 3.02
N ALA A 309 8.79 4.00 2.79
CA ALA A 309 8.32 2.99 1.87
C ALA A 309 7.81 1.74 2.57
N ARG A 310 6.86 1.07 1.91
CA ARG A 310 6.39 -0.27 2.21
C ARG A 310 6.32 -1.04 0.91
N SER A 311 7.48 -1.42 0.39
CA SER A 311 7.59 -2.21 -0.85
C SER A 311 7.68 -3.70 -0.50
N PRO A 312 7.04 -4.62 -1.27
CA PRO A 312 6.78 -5.98 -0.82
C PRO A 312 8.01 -6.81 -0.48
N TYR A 313 9.07 -6.73 -1.30
CA TYR A 313 10.26 -7.57 -1.12
C TYR A 313 11.11 -7.10 0.05
N ILE A 314 11.43 -5.80 0.14
CA ILE A 314 12.20 -5.29 1.28
C ILE A 314 11.41 -5.42 2.59
N MET A 315 10.09 -5.30 2.55
CA MET A 315 9.26 -5.59 3.72
C MET A 315 9.27 -7.08 4.09
N GLY A 316 9.51 -7.99 3.14
CA GLY A 316 9.79 -9.39 3.43
C GLY A 316 11.00 -9.56 4.37
N PHE A 317 12.07 -8.79 4.15
CA PHE A 317 13.22 -8.73 5.07
C PHE A 317 12.85 -8.07 6.40
N ALA A 318 12.08 -6.97 6.36
CA ALA A 318 11.69 -6.25 7.57
C ALA A 318 10.84 -7.09 8.53
N VAL A 319 9.89 -7.90 8.03
CA VAL A 319 9.00 -8.73 8.87
C VAL A 319 9.63 -10.06 9.28
N SER A 320 10.59 -10.60 8.51
CA SER A 320 11.22 -11.89 8.79
C SER A 320 12.51 -11.78 9.61
N GLY A 321 13.08 -10.58 9.71
CA GLY A 321 14.39 -10.39 10.34
C GLY A 321 15.56 -10.99 9.53
N ALA A 322 15.35 -11.31 8.24
CA ALA A 322 16.45 -11.70 7.35
C ALA A 322 17.40 -10.52 7.13
N GLU A 323 18.67 -10.79 7.01
CA GLU A 323 19.68 -9.76 6.72
C GLU A 323 19.60 -9.33 5.25
N PHE A 324 19.49 -8.04 5.02
CA PHE A 324 19.61 -7.44 3.70
C PHE A 324 21.05 -7.01 3.47
N ASN A 325 21.66 -7.47 2.38
CA ASN A 325 23.03 -7.11 2.00
C ASN A 325 23.00 -6.32 0.69
N SER A 326 23.45 -5.07 0.73
CA SER A 326 23.54 -4.19 -0.43
C SER A 326 24.79 -4.43 -1.31
N HIS A 327 25.72 -5.29 -0.88
CA HIS A 327 27.01 -5.56 -1.56
C HIS A 327 26.90 -6.66 -2.64
N MET A 328 25.72 -6.79 -3.27
CA MET A 328 25.48 -7.83 -4.27
C MET A 328 25.79 -7.37 -5.69
N ILE A 329 25.51 -6.11 -5.98
CA ILE A 329 25.77 -5.46 -7.27
C ILE A 329 26.35 -4.06 -7.04
N PRO A 330 27.13 -3.50 -7.98
CA PRO A 330 27.74 -2.18 -7.82
C PRO A 330 26.73 -1.08 -7.52
N GLU A 331 25.60 -1.05 -8.22
CA GLU A 331 24.52 -0.07 -8.02
C GLU A 331 23.95 -0.14 -6.60
N GLY A 332 23.69 -1.35 -6.08
CA GLY A 332 23.24 -1.56 -4.70
C GLY A 332 24.24 -1.00 -3.69
N TYR A 333 25.54 -1.20 -3.89
CA TYR A 333 26.58 -0.64 -3.03
C TYR A 333 26.62 0.89 -3.12
N ILE A 334 26.66 1.45 -4.33
CA ILE A 334 26.77 2.90 -4.56
C ILE A 334 25.57 3.66 -3.97
N CYS A 335 24.36 3.16 -4.21
CA CYS A 335 23.12 3.83 -3.80
C CYS A 335 22.77 3.62 -2.32
N LEU A 336 22.94 2.40 -1.81
CA LEU A 336 22.42 2.00 -0.50
C LEU A 336 23.48 1.94 0.59
N ARG A 337 24.71 1.56 0.24
CA ARG A 337 25.85 1.44 1.16
C ARG A 337 25.50 0.64 2.42
N ASN A 338 25.57 1.30 3.58
CA ASN A 338 25.23 0.72 4.85
C ASN A 338 23.72 0.85 5.11
N THR A 339 23.06 -0.27 5.31
CA THR A 339 21.66 -0.32 5.74
C THR A 339 21.60 -0.58 7.23
N MET A 340 20.82 0.22 7.94
CA MET A 340 20.61 0.05 9.37
C MET A 340 19.28 -0.64 9.62
N ARG A 341 19.21 -1.43 10.70
CA ARG A 341 17.98 -2.08 11.14
C ARG A 341 17.64 -1.65 12.54
N HIS A 342 16.38 -1.31 12.77
CA HIS A 342 15.83 -0.97 14.06
C HIS A 342 14.64 -1.86 14.41
N PRO A 343 14.48 -2.29 15.67
CA PRO A 343 13.33 -3.07 16.12
C PRO A 343 12.00 -2.32 15.89
N TYR A 344 10.92 -3.07 15.79
CA TYR A 344 9.57 -2.52 15.80
C TYR A 344 9.34 -1.63 17.03
N GLY A 345 8.63 -0.52 16.84
CA GLY A 345 8.33 0.44 17.91
C GLY A 345 9.43 1.48 18.17
N THR A 346 10.59 1.41 17.49
CA THR A 346 11.66 2.42 17.64
C THR A 346 11.19 3.81 17.19
N LEU A 347 10.30 3.90 16.17
CA LEU A 347 9.72 5.18 15.72
C LEU A 347 8.98 5.94 16.81
N GLU A 348 8.37 5.24 17.76
CA GLU A 348 7.59 5.83 18.85
C GLU A 348 8.39 5.97 20.14
N THR A 349 9.22 4.96 20.44
CA THR A 349 9.87 4.87 21.78
C THR A 349 11.26 5.47 21.82
N ALA A 350 11.98 5.49 20.69
CA ALA A 350 13.35 6.00 20.62
C ALA A 350 13.69 6.51 19.20
N PRO A 351 12.89 7.44 18.60
CA PRO A 351 13.10 7.93 17.25
C PRO A 351 14.45 8.61 17.05
N GLU A 352 15.04 9.16 18.10
CA GLU A 352 16.38 9.74 18.09
C GLU A 352 17.45 8.74 17.64
N LYS A 353 17.30 7.44 17.94
CA LYS A 353 18.26 6.41 17.50
C LYS A 353 18.26 6.25 16.00
N ILE A 354 17.10 6.38 15.35
CA ILE A 354 16.99 6.34 13.90
C ILE A 354 17.63 7.60 13.33
N ALA A 355 17.25 8.78 13.84
CA ALA A 355 17.78 10.06 13.37
C ALA A 355 19.30 10.20 13.60
N ASP A 356 19.87 9.54 14.60
CA ASP A 356 21.32 9.53 14.87
C ASP A 356 22.10 8.63 13.90
N THR A 357 21.47 7.59 13.36
CA THR A 357 22.14 6.58 12.52
C THR A 357 21.97 6.83 11.03
N ILE A 358 20.87 7.47 10.61
CA ILE A 358 20.63 7.79 9.21
C ILE A 358 21.50 8.96 8.76
N SER A 359 22.04 8.88 7.54
CA SER A 359 22.83 9.94 6.91
C SER A 359 22.95 9.66 5.41
N ILE A 360 23.58 10.54 4.65
CA ILE A 360 23.85 10.25 3.22
C ILE A 360 24.77 9.03 3.01
N LYS A 361 25.62 8.71 3.99
CA LYS A 361 26.46 7.51 3.98
C LYS A 361 25.78 6.26 4.53
N THR A 362 24.69 6.42 5.26
CA THR A 362 23.83 5.36 5.80
C THR A 362 22.37 5.72 5.48
N PRO A 363 22.00 5.75 4.18
CA PRO A 363 20.75 6.37 3.75
C PRO A 363 19.51 5.52 4.04
N ILE A 364 19.69 4.26 4.45
CA ILE A 364 18.59 3.30 4.59
C ILE A 364 18.45 2.88 6.05
N ALA A 365 17.24 3.02 6.60
CA ALA A 365 16.86 2.43 7.89
C ALA A 365 15.65 1.51 7.72
N ILE A 366 15.84 0.21 7.96
CA ILE A 366 14.77 -0.79 7.97
C ILE A 366 14.17 -0.82 9.37
N ILE A 367 12.91 -0.44 9.49
CA ILE A 367 12.15 -0.53 10.74
C ILE A 367 11.35 -1.83 10.70
N GLU A 368 11.71 -2.79 11.55
CA GLU A 368 11.04 -4.09 11.58
C GLU A 368 9.51 -3.93 11.67
N ASN A 369 8.78 -4.69 10.87
CA ASN A 369 7.31 -4.74 10.85
C ASN A 369 6.60 -3.38 10.59
N ASP A 370 7.30 -2.31 10.22
CA ASP A 370 6.67 -1.00 9.99
C ASP A 370 6.94 -0.46 8.57
N CYS A 371 8.14 0.02 8.30
CA CYS A 371 8.49 0.66 7.03
C CYS A 371 10.00 0.62 6.78
N VAL A 372 10.39 1.12 5.62
CA VAL A 372 11.79 1.48 5.32
C VAL A 372 11.89 2.98 5.12
N ILE A 373 12.86 3.60 5.78
CA ILE A 373 13.20 5.02 5.63
C ILE A 373 14.37 5.13 4.67
N VAL A 374 14.22 5.98 3.66
CA VAL A 374 15.21 6.20 2.61
C VAL A 374 15.52 7.68 2.51
N ALA A 375 16.73 8.07 2.91
CA ALA A 375 17.21 9.45 2.87
C ALA A 375 17.88 9.77 1.52
N GLY A 376 17.67 10.97 1.00
CA GLY A 376 18.23 11.45 -0.27
C GLY A 376 18.61 12.93 -0.24
N THR A 377 19.47 13.32 -1.18
CA THR A 377 19.85 14.72 -1.44
C THR A 377 18.85 15.44 -2.34
N SER A 378 17.81 14.74 -2.81
CA SER A 378 16.67 15.25 -3.58
C SER A 378 15.55 14.21 -3.58
N LEU A 379 14.34 14.59 -4.01
CA LEU A 379 13.22 13.66 -4.23
C LEU A 379 13.60 12.54 -5.19
N LEU A 380 14.22 12.88 -6.31
CA LEU A 380 14.68 11.88 -7.29
C LEU A 380 15.71 10.92 -6.69
N ASN A 381 16.66 11.42 -5.88
CA ASN A 381 17.67 10.56 -5.27
C ASN A 381 17.07 9.63 -4.19
N ALA A 382 16.10 10.11 -3.39
CA ALA A 382 15.37 9.26 -2.44
C ALA A 382 14.55 8.18 -3.17
N PHE A 383 13.89 8.54 -4.28
CA PHE A 383 13.16 7.61 -5.13
C PHE A 383 14.07 6.55 -5.73
N ASP A 384 15.18 6.94 -6.37
CA ASP A 384 16.17 6.05 -6.98
C ASP A 384 16.70 5.02 -5.97
N ARG A 385 17.11 5.47 -4.79
CA ARG A 385 17.54 4.59 -3.70
C ARG A 385 16.45 3.60 -3.26
N MET A 386 15.20 4.04 -3.20
CA MET A 386 14.08 3.19 -2.85
C MET A 386 13.83 2.13 -3.93
N GLU A 387 13.95 2.49 -5.20
CA GLU A 387 13.81 1.59 -6.35
C GLU A 387 14.93 0.54 -6.35
N VAL A 388 16.19 0.95 -6.22
CA VAL A 388 17.35 0.06 -6.11
C VAL A 388 17.25 -0.89 -4.91
N LEU A 389 16.71 -0.40 -3.78
CA LEU A 389 16.50 -1.21 -2.58
C LEU A 389 15.50 -2.33 -2.82
N GLU A 390 14.37 -2.03 -3.44
CA GLU A 390 13.32 -3.03 -3.72
C GLU A 390 13.78 -4.05 -4.76
N PHE A 391 14.43 -3.62 -5.86
CA PHE A 391 15.00 -4.54 -6.86
C PHE A 391 16.10 -5.44 -6.27
N GLY A 392 16.96 -4.89 -5.41
CA GLY A 392 17.95 -5.69 -4.70
C GLY A 392 17.30 -6.73 -3.78
N ALA A 393 16.23 -6.36 -3.08
CA ALA A 393 15.47 -7.27 -2.22
C ALA A 393 14.75 -8.36 -3.03
N GLU A 394 14.15 -8.03 -4.18
CA GLU A 394 13.55 -8.99 -5.11
C GLU A 394 14.59 -10.01 -5.58
N SER A 395 15.75 -9.54 -6.07
CA SER A 395 16.83 -10.40 -6.56
C SER A 395 17.34 -11.37 -5.48
N LEU A 396 17.42 -10.94 -4.22
CA LEU A 396 17.79 -11.80 -3.09
C LEU A 396 16.69 -12.83 -2.75
N CYS A 397 15.42 -12.46 -2.86
CA CYS A 397 14.31 -13.41 -2.72
C CYS A 397 14.34 -14.47 -3.83
N ASP A 398 14.59 -14.06 -5.07
CA ASP A 398 14.62 -14.95 -6.23
C ASP A 398 15.75 -15.97 -6.13
N ILE A 399 16.97 -15.56 -5.73
CA ILE A 399 18.07 -16.52 -5.57
C ILE A 399 17.80 -17.52 -4.45
N GLU A 400 17.16 -17.11 -3.36
CA GLU A 400 16.71 -18.03 -2.30
C GLU A 400 15.64 -19.02 -2.80
N ALA A 401 14.67 -18.53 -3.62
CA ALA A 401 13.66 -19.38 -4.25
C ALA A 401 14.27 -20.40 -5.22
N MET A 402 15.34 -20.01 -5.92
CA MET A 402 16.11 -20.89 -6.82
C MET A 402 16.99 -21.89 -6.04
N ASN A 403 17.09 -21.80 -4.71
CA ASN A 403 18.09 -22.47 -3.87
C ASN A 403 19.53 -22.21 -4.36
N GLY A 404 19.79 -21.01 -4.85
CA GLY A 404 21.08 -20.56 -5.34
C GLY A 404 22.06 -20.22 -4.21
N THR A 405 23.31 -20.00 -4.57
CA THR A 405 24.35 -19.53 -3.64
C THR A 405 24.68 -18.08 -3.95
N ILE A 406 24.57 -17.22 -2.97
CA ILE A 406 24.91 -15.80 -3.10
C ILE A 406 26.44 -15.67 -3.12
N VAL A 407 26.96 -14.99 -4.13
CA VAL A 407 28.37 -14.59 -4.24
C VAL A 407 28.42 -13.06 -4.25
N PRO A 408 28.75 -12.42 -3.12
CA PRO A 408 28.81 -10.96 -3.04
C PRO A 408 30.05 -10.42 -3.77
N ILE A 409 30.02 -9.11 -4.07
CA ILE A 409 31.21 -8.38 -4.54
C ILE A 409 32.30 -8.50 -3.46
N SER A 410 33.54 -8.77 -3.89
CA SER A 410 34.68 -8.87 -2.97
C SER A 410 35.05 -7.50 -2.36
N ASN A 411 35.74 -7.53 -1.23
CA ASN A 411 36.25 -6.30 -0.59
C ASN A 411 37.26 -5.53 -1.47
N GLU A 412 37.91 -6.19 -2.44
CA GLU A 412 38.81 -5.56 -3.38
C GLU A 412 38.02 -4.79 -4.44
N GLU A 413 37.00 -5.42 -5.03
CA GLU A 413 36.12 -4.79 -5.99
C GLU A 413 35.30 -3.64 -5.36
N ILE A 414 34.93 -3.75 -4.08
CA ILE A 414 34.28 -2.65 -3.34
C ILE A 414 35.22 -1.44 -3.25
N ARG A 415 36.51 -1.65 -2.95
CA ARG A 415 37.48 -0.54 -2.92
C ARG A 415 37.65 0.12 -4.28
N GLU A 416 37.62 -0.64 -5.36
CA GLU A 416 37.66 -0.10 -6.72
C GLU A 416 36.42 0.80 -6.99
N ILE A 417 35.25 0.38 -6.52
CA ILE A 417 34.01 1.18 -6.61
C ILE A 417 34.15 2.47 -5.79
N GLU A 418 34.62 2.37 -4.55
CA GLU A 418 34.81 3.53 -3.67
C GLU A 418 35.78 4.57 -4.28
N GLU A 419 36.88 4.12 -4.85
CA GLU A 419 37.86 4.97 -5.54
C GLU A 419 37.26 5.62 -6.79
N ALA A 420 36.57 4.82 -7.63
CA ALA A 420 35.99 5.29 -8.88
C ALA A 420 34.88 6.33 -8.70
N PHE A 421 34.09 6.20 -7.64
CA PHE A 421 32.91 7.05 -7.37
C PHE A 421 33.14 8.06 -6.22
N ASN A 422 34.33 8.13 -5.65
CA ASN A 422 34.68 9.00 -4.50
C ASN A 422 33.74 8.83 -3.30
N LEU A 423 33.47 7.59 -2.89
CA LEU A 423 32.50 7.23 -1.86
C LEU A 423 33.08 7.26 -0.44
#